data_7ac3173511904d5a79e717840dbeb405
#
_entry.id   7ac3173511904d5a79e717840dbeb405
#
_cell.length_a   1.000
_cell.length_b   1.000
_cell.length_c   1.000
_cell.angle_alpha   90.00
_cell.angle_beta   90.00
_cell.angle_gamma   90.00
#
_symmetry.space_group_name_H-M   'P 1'
#
loop_
_entity.id
_entity.type
_entity.pdbx_description
1 polymer ?
#
loop_
_entity_poly.entity_id
_entity_poly.type
_entity_poly.pdbx_seq_one_letter_code
_entity_poly.pdbx_strand_id
1 'polypeptide(L)'
;MPRLDGLAAARELTEQGLRRPIVVITGVDDPDLIERSVATGVSAYLTKPIDDRELEAGIRLAASRHEEFRALEAEVTKAQQALEDRKLIEQAKGILIEATGIPEPEAFRRIQRAARDRNVKLVEVARRIVEQRSLLERR
;
A
#
# COMPACT_ATOMS: atom_id res chain seq x y z
N MET A 1 -29.27 -10.00 22.41
CA MET A 1 -28.06 -10.28 21.72
C MET A 1 -27.23 -9.05 21.50
N PRO A 2 -26.12 -9.03 22.17
CA PRO A 2 -25.29 -7.91 21.98
C PRO A 2 -24.74 -8.04 20.59
N ARG A 3 -24.83 -7.15 20.08
CA ARG A 3 -24.78 -7.14 18.85
C ARG A 3 -23.62 -6.53 18.33
N LEU A 4 -22.64 -7.37 18.30
CA LEU A 4 -21.66 -7.08 17.34
C LEU A 4 -22.34 -7.30 16.01
N ASP A 5 -22.71 -6.25 15.41
CA ASP A 5 -23.08 -6.23 14.03
C ASP A 5 -21.91 -6.86 13.26
N GLY A 6 -22.17 -7.81 12.39
CA GLY A 6 -21.13 -8.44 11.56
C GLY A 6 -20.31 -7.45 10.77
N LEU A 7 -20.92 -6.33 10.35
CA LEU A 7 -20.21 -5.27 9.64
C LEU A 7 -19.25 -4.51 10.54
N ALA A 8 -19.63 -4.28 11.81
CA ALA A 8 -18.75 -3.65 12.78
C ALA A 8 -17.53 -4.54 13.07
N ALA A 9 -17.75 -5.85 13.19
CA ALA A 9 -16.68 -6.81 13.36
C ALA A 9 -15.74 -6.83 12.16
N ALA A 10 -16.26 -6.81 10.94
CA ALA A 10 -15.47 -6.77 9.72
C ALA A 10 -14.62 -5.51 9.63
N ARG A 11 -15.20 -4.36 10.00
CA ARG A 11 -14.48 -3.09 10.04
C ARG A 11 -13.33 -3.15 11.05
N GLU A 12 -13.59 -3.63 12.23
CA GLU A 12 -12.59 -3.75 13.28
C GLU A 12 -11.43 -4.64 12.85
N LEU A 13 -11.72 -5.78 12.24
CA LEU A 13 -10.70 -6.70 11.74
C LEU A 13 -9.85 -6.04 10.65
N THR A 14 -10.47 -5.28 9.77
CA THR A 14 -9.76 -4.55 8.71
C THR A 14 -8.87 -3.46 9.29
N GLU A 15 -9.37 -2.72 10.28
CA GLU A 15 -8.60 -1.68 10.96
C GLU A 15 -7.42 -2.24 11.74
N GLN A 16 -7.55 -3.46 12.26
CA GLN A 16 -6.45 -4.17 12.93
C GLN A 16 -5.42 -4.74 11.96
N GLY A 17 -5.62 -4.54 10.67
CA GLY A 17 -4.68 -5.00 9.65
C GLY A 17 -4.86 -6.44 9.20
N LEU A 18 -6.02 -7.04 9.50
CA LEU A 18 -6.31 -8.38 9.01
C LEU A 18 -6.53 -8.32 7.50
N ARG A 19 -5.63 -8.93 6.75
CA ARG A 19 -5.67 -8.92 5.28
C ARG A 19 -6.10 -10.27 4.74
N ARG A 20 -7.34 -10.66 5.05
CA ARG A 20 -7.93 -11.91 4.58
C ARG A 20 -9.32 -11.62 4.00
N PRO A 21 -9.81 -12.49 3.09
CA PRO A 21 -11.16 -12.32 2.59
C PRO A 21 -12.17 -12.48 3.70
N ILE A 22 -13.16 -11.62 3.72
CA ILE A 22 -14.23 -11.61 4.72
C ILE A 22 -15.55 -11.84 4.03
N VAL A 23 -16.31 -12.84 4.49
CA VAL A 23 -17.65 -13.15 4.01
C VAL A 23 -18.64 -12.85 5.14
N VAL A 24 -19.65 -12.01 4.86
CA VAL A 24 -20.69 -11.69 5.82
C VAL A 24 -21.93 -12.50 5.46
N ILE A 25 -22.46 -13.22 6.45
CA ILE A 25 -23.69 -14.00 6.31
C ILE A 25 -24.75 -13.38 7.24
N THR A 26 -25.87 -13.00 6.67
CA THR A 26 -26.92 -12.31 7.44
C THR A 26 -28.30 -12.83 7.10
N GLY A 27 -29.23 -12.72 8.04
CA GLY A 27 -30.64 -13.02 7.82
C GLY A 27 -31.45 -11.86 7.26
N VAL A 28 -30.83 -10.71 7.05
CA VAL A 28 -31.51 -9.50 6.63
C VAL A 28 -31.14 -9.15 5.18
N ASP A 29 -32.17 -9.01 4.35
CA ASP A 29 -32.00 -8.55 2.97
C ASP A 29 -32.29 -7.05 2.94
N ASP A 30 -31.26 -6.25 3.13
CA ASP A 30 -31.35 -4.80 3.23
C ASP A 30 -30.33 -4.16 2.28
N PRO A 31 -30.78 -3.35 1.32
CA PRO A 31 -29.86 -2.67 0.39
C PRO A 31 -28.83 -1.78 1.08
N ASP A 32 -29.21 -1.11 2.18
CA ASP A 32 -28.29 -0.28 2.95
C ASP A 32 -27.18 -1.13 3.55
N LEU A 33 -27.50 -2.34 3.98
CA LEU A 33 -26.54 -3.26 4.55
C LEU A 33 -25.52 -3.72 3.49
N ILE A 34 -25.99 -3.91 2.26
CA ILE A 34 -25.10 -4.26 1.13
C ILE A 34 -24.11 -3.14 0.85
N GLU A 35 -24.59 -1.89 0.78
CA GLU A 35 -23.70 -0.73 0.57
C GLU A 35 -22.70 -0.57 1.70
N ARG A 36 -23.13 -0.76 2.93
CA ARG A 36 -22.26 -0.70 4.10
C ARG A 36 -21.21 -1.82 4.09
N SER A 37 -21.59 -3.00 3.58
CA SER A 37 -20.66 -4.12 3.43
C SER A 37 -19.53 -3.79 2.48
N VAL A 38 -19.84 -3.18 1.36
CA VAL A 38 -18.84 -2.76 0.38
C VAL A 38 -17.89 -1.73 1.01
N ALA A 39 -18.44 -0.77 1.74
CA ALA A 39 -17.66 0.29 2.37
C ALA A 39 -16.72 -0.23 3.48
N THR A 40 -17.07 -1.34 4.13
CA THR A 40 -16.26 -1.91 5.22
C THR A 40 -15.20 -2.91 4.75
N GLY A 41 -15.08 -3.14 3.45
CA GLY A 41 -14.06 -4.04 2.91
C GLY A 41 -14.44 -5.51 2.93
N VAL A 42 -15.72 -5.81 3.02
CA VAL A 42 -16.23 -7.19 2.96
C VAL A 42 -16.08 -7.72 1.54
N SER A 43 -15.57 -8.94 1.41
CA SER A 43 -15.30 -9.55 0.10
C SER A 43 -16.54 -10.19 -0.52
N ALA A 44 -17.46 -10.66 0.29
CA ALA A 44 -18.73 -11.21 -0.19
C ALA A 44 -19.81 -11.06 0.90
N TYR A 45 -21.06 -11.01 0.46
CA TYR A 45 -22.22 -10.84 1.32
C TYR A 45 -23.27 -11.89 0.92
N LEU A 46 -23.73 -12.66 1.89
CA LEU A 46 -24.72 -13.72 1.66
C LEU A 46 -25.90 -13.58 2.63
N THR A 47 -27.10 -13.80 2.13
CA THR A 47 -28.31 -13.78 2.96
C THR A 47 -28.77 -15.20 3.29
N LYS A 48 -29.29 -15.39 4.51
CA LYS A 48 -29.86 -16.66 4.92
C LYS A 48 -31.27 -16.81 4.35
N PRO A 49 -31.76 -18.03 4.05
CA PRO A 49 -31.05 -19.30 4.22
C PRO A 49 -30.00 -19.53 3.14
N ILE A 50 -28.92 -20.22 3.49
CA ILE A 50 -27.81 -20.47 2.59
C ILE A 50 -27.66 -21.98 2.39
N ASP A 51 -27.53 -22.41 1.15
CA ASP A 51 -27.16 -23.79 0.86
C ASP A 51 -25.63 -23.90 0.68
N ASP A 52 -25.14 -25.15 0.62
CA ASP A 52 -23.71 -25.40 0.53
C ASP A 52 -23.09 -24.84 -0.76
N ARG A 53 -23.84 -24.81 -1.86
CA ARG A 53 -23.39 -24.29 -3.13
C ARG A 53 -23.21 -22.78 -3.10
N GLU A 54 -24.17 -22.07 -2.49
CA GLU A 54 -24.09 -20.63 -2.33
C GLU A 54 -22.93 -20.25 -1.45
N LEU A 55 -22.72 -20.98 -0.35
CA LEU A 55 -21.61 -20.74 0.55
C LEU A 55 -20.27 -20.95 -0.17
N GLU A 56 -20.12 -22.04 -0.90
CA GLU A 56 -18.90 -22.34 -1.64
C GLU A 56 -18.62 -21.27 -2.70
N ALA A 57 -19.65 -20.88 -3.46
CA ALA A 57 -19.51 -19.84 -4.48
C ALA A 57 -19.12 -18.50 -3.86
N GLY A 58 -19.73 -18.16 -2.69
CA GLY A 58 -19.41 -16.94 -1.96
C GLY A 58 -17.98 -16.91 -1.48
N ILE A 59 -17.47 -18.01 -0.96
CA ILE A 59 -16.10 -18.14 -0.49
C ILE A 59 -15.12 -17.98 -1.66
N ARG A 60 -15.38 -18.61 -2.78
CA ARG A 60 -14.54 -18.48 -3.99
C ARG A 60 -14.51 -17.07 -4.53
N LEU A 61 -15.68 -16.42 -4.59
CA LEU A 61 -15.78 -15.04 -5.03
C LEU A 61 -15.03 -14.10 -4.09
N ALA A 62 -15.18 -14.31 -2.78
CA ALA A 62 -14.49 -13.50 -1.77
C ALA A 62 -12.97 -13.63 -1.91
N ALA A 63 -12.47 -14.84 -2.10
CA ALA A 63 -11.04 -15.07 -2.28
C ALA A 63 -10.52 -14.38 -3.53
N SER A 64 -11.24 -14.48 -4.64
CA SER A 64 -10.87 -13.86 -5.91
C SER A 64 -10.82 -12.33 -5.80
N ARG A 65 -11.85 -11.73 -5.19
CA ARG A 65 -11.91 -10.27 -5.01
C ARG A 65 -10.81 -9.78 -4.08
N HIS A 66 -10.51 -10.55 -3.05
CA HIS A 66 -9.45 -10.20 -2.12
C HIS A 66 -8.08 -10.19 -2.80
N GLU A 67 -7.81 -11.16 -3.68
CA GLU A 67 -6.58 -11.20 -4.46
C GLU A 67 -6.45 -10.01 -5.40
N GLU A 68 -7.53 -9.67 -6.10
CA GLU A 68 -7.55 -8.49 -6.97
C GLU A 68 -7.24 -7.21 -6.19
N PHE A 69 -7.85 -7.07 -5.02
CA PHE A 69 -7.63 -5.92 -4.16
C PHE A 69 -6.17 -5.84 -3.69
N ARG A 70 -5.60 -6.97 -3.29
CA ARG A 70 -4.19 -7.01 -2.85
C ARG A 70 -3.23 -6.68 -3.98
N ALA A 71 -3.53 -7.14 -5.19
CA ALA A 71 -2.70 -6.81 -6.35
C ALA A 71 -2.72 -5.31 -6.64
N LEU A 72 -3.89 -4.68 -6.55
CA LEU A 72 -4.03 -3.23 -6.74
C LEU A 72 -3.31 -2.45 -5.64
N GLU A 73 -3.43 -2.88 -4.38
CA GLU A 73 -2.70 -2.26 -3.27
C GLU A 73 -1.18 -2.33 -3.49
N ALA A 74 -0.69 -3.47 -3.95
CA ALA A 74 0.73 -3.65 -4.22
C ALA A 74 1.21 -2.72 -5.34
N GLU A 75 0.39 -2.53 -6.39
CA GLU A 75 0.72 -1.59 -7.46
C GLU A 75 0.76 -0.14 -6.97
N VAL A 76 -0.22 0.26 -6.14
CA VAL A 76 -0.26 1.60 -5.56
C VAL A 76 0.96 1.84 -4.68
N THR A 77 1.29 0.90 -3.81
CA THR A 77 2.47 1.00 -2.94
C THR A 77 3.75 1.14 -3.75
N LYS A 78 3.88 0.34 -4.81
CA LYS A 78 5.04 0.39 -5.70
C LYS A 78 5.16 1.74 -6.40
N ALA A 79 4.04 2.30 -6.88
CA ALA A 79 4.02 3.59 -7.54
C ALA A 79 4.39 4.72 -6.56
N GLN A 80 3.86 4.66 -5.33
CA GLN A 80 4.20 5.63 -4.29
C GLN A 80 5.67 5.58 -3.93
N GLN A 81 6.23 4.38 -3.80
CA GLN A 81 7.64 4.20 -3.50
C GLN A 81 8.53 4.76 -4.62
N ALA A 82 8.16 4.51 -5.87
CA ALA A 82 8.91 5.04 -7.02
C ALA A 82 8.91 6.57 -7.03
N LEU A 83 7.79 7.19 -6.65
CA LEU A 83 7.68 8.63 -6.58
C LEU A 83 8.57 9.20 -5.46
N GLU A 84 8.57 8.58 -4.30
CA GLU A 84 9.44 9.00 -3.19
C GLU A 84 10.91 8.84 -3.51
N ASP A 85 11.26 7.73 -4.16
CA ASP A 85 12.64 7.48 -4.62
C ASP A 85 13.10 8.56 -5.59
N ARG A 86 12.22 8.94 -6.51
CA ARG A 86 12.52 10.01 -7.46
C ARG A 86 12.76 11.33 -6.75
N LYS A 87 11.95 11.66 -5.74
CA LYS A 87 12.15 12.88 -4.95
C LYS A 87 13.50 12.90 -4.26
N LEU A 88 13.90 11.79 -3.66
CA LEU A 88 15.21 11.67 -3.01
C LEU A 88 16.35 11.87 -4.00
N ILE A 89 16.26 11.26 -5.17
CA ILE A 89 17.28 11.40 -6.22
C ILE A 89 17.38 12.84 -6.67
N GLU A 90 16.24 13.51 -6.89
CA GLU A 90 16.24 14.93 -7.28
C GLU A 90 16.85 15.82 -6.20
N GLN A 91 16.53 15.56 -4.92
CA GLN A 91 17.14 16.29 -3.80
C GLN A 91 18.64 16.07 -3.73
N ALA A 92 19.08 14.83 -3.88
CA ALA A 92 20.50 14.50 -3.86
C ALA A 92 21.27 15.19 -5.00
N LYS A 93 20.70 15.22 -6.20
CA LYS A 93 21.29 15.95 -7.33
C LYS A 93 21.45 17.43 -7.00
N GLY A 94 20.39 18.03 -6.45
CA GLY A 94 20.43 19.44 -6.05
C GLY A 94 21.53 19.74 -5.03
N ILE A 95 21.70 18.87 -4.05
CA ILE A 95 22.75 19.00 -3.05
C ILE A 95 24.15 18.95 -3.68
N LEU A 96 24.37 18.02 -4.59
CA LEU A 96 25.66 17.91 -5.28
C LEU A 96 25.95 19.12 -6.15
N ILE A 97 24.96 19.62 -6.87
CA ILE A 97 25.10 20.80 -7.70
C ILE A 97 25.47 22.01 -6.85
N GLU A 98 24.78 22.20 -5.73
CA GLU A 98 25.02 23.31 -4.82
C GLU A 98 26.40 23.22 -4.17
N ALA A 99 26.82 22.02 -3.79
CA ALA A 99 28.08 21.82 -3.08
C ALA A 99 29.31 21.88 -3.99
N THR A 100 29.19 21.42 -5.24
CA THR A 100 30.33 21.24 -6.15
C THR A 100 30.28 22.09 -7.41
N GLY A 101 29.13 22.69 -7.73
CA GLY A 101 28.98 23.49 -8.95
C GLY A 101 28.91 22.70 -10.24
N ILE A 102 28.79 21.38 -10.18
CA ILE A 102 28.72 20.55 -11.39
C ILE A 102 27.35 20.64 -12.04
N PRO A 103 27.23 20.43 -13.37
CA PRO A 103 25.94 20.43 -14.04
C PRO A 103 25.10 19.20 -13.66
N GLU A 104 23.80 19.31 -13.83
CA GLU A 104 22.85 18.26 -13.46
C GLU A 104 23.18 16.87 -14.03
N PRO A 105 23.51 16.73 -15.33
CA PRO A 105 23.86 15.41 -15.86
C PRO A 105 25.07 14.78 -15.17
N GLU A 106 26.04 15.58 -14.78
CA GLU A 106 27.21 15.10 -14.05
C GLU A 106 26.86 14.69 -12.63
N ALA A 107 25.98 15.43 -11.96
CA ALA A 107 25.51 15.07 -10.64
C ALA A 107 24.84 13.69 -10.65
N PHE A 108 23.98 13.45 -11.62
CA PHE A 108 23.32 12.15 -11.77
C PHE A 108 24.34 11.03 -12.03
N ARG A 109 25.30 11.25 -12.89
CA ARG A 109 26.35 10.26 -13.17
C ARG A 109 27.17 9.91 -11.94
N ARG A 110 27.47 10.88 -11.10
CA ARG A 110 28.20 10.64 -9.85
C ARG A 110 27.41 9.74 -8.89
N ILE A 111 26.12 9.98 -8.78
CA ILE A 111 25.25 9.14 -7.95
C ILE A 111 25.20 7.72 -8.51
N GLN A 112 25.05 7.60 -9.84
CA GLN A 112 25.05 6.28 -10.50
C GLN A 112 26.36 5.52 -10.28
N ARG A 113 27.47 6.20 -10.42
CA ARG A 113 28.80 5.60 -10.22
C ARG A 113 28.98 5.11 -8.78
N ALA A 114 28.60 5.95 -7.82
CA ALA A 114 28.69 5.58 -6.42
C ALA A 114 27.82 4.36 -6.09
N ALA A 115 26.63 4.30 -6.68
CA ALA A 115 25.71 3.16 -6.49
C ALA A 115 26.33 1.88 -7.06
N ARG A 116 26.92 1.96 -8.23
CA ARG A 116 27.58 0.85 -8.90
C ARG A 116 28.80 0.36 -8.10
N ASP A 117 29.66 1.29 -7.68
CA ASP A 117 30.88 0.96 -6.96
C ASP A 117 30.60 0.30 -5.61
N ARG A 118 29.51 0.69 -4.96
CA ARG A 118 29.11 0.13 -3.67
C ARG A 118 28.14 -1.04 -3.79
N ASN A 119 27.69 -1.33 -5.00
CA ASN A 119 26.69 -2.36 -5.28
C ASN A 119 25.41 -2.16 -4.46
N VAL A 120 24.90 -0.93 -4.44
CA VAL A 120 23.67 -0.56 -3.77
C VAL A 120 22.73 0.12 -4.78
N LYS A 121 21.48 0.29 -4.41
CA LYS A 121 20.50 0.98 -5.26
C LYS A 121 20.82 2.47 -5.34
N LEU A 122 20.48 3.06 -6.47
CA LEU A 122 20.65 4.50 -6.69
C LEU A 122 20.01 5.33 -5.58
N VAL A 123 18.80 4.95 -5.15
CA VAL A 123 18.07 5.65 -4.09
C VAL A 123 18.79 5.57 -2.74
N GLU A 124 19.54 4.51 -2.49
CA GLU A 124 20.29 4.38 -1.24
C GLU A 124 21.42 5.42 -1.18
N VAL A 125 22.12 5.64 -2.29
CA VAL A 125 23.13 6.70 -2.36
C VAL A 125 22.48 8.07 -2.18
N ALA A 126 21.37 8.30 -2.86
CA ALA A 126 20.63 9.55 -2.74
C ALA A 126 20.19 9.81 -1.29
N ARG A 127 19.69 8.80 -0.62
CA ARG A 127 19.25 8.90 0.78
C ARG A 127 20.40 9.30 1.69
N ARG A 128 21.58 8.71 1.50
CA ARG A 128 22.75 9.05 2.31
C ARG A 128 23.19 10.49 2.10
N ILE A 129 23.13 10.99 0.87
CA ILE A 129 23.49 12.38 0.58
C ILE A 129 22.52 13.33 1.30
N VAL A 130 21.22 13.05 1.22
CA VAL A 130 20.19 13.87 1.86
C VAL A 130 20.30 13.84 3.39
N GLU A 131 20.51 12.68 3.96
CA GLU A 131 20.66 12.50 5.41
C GLU A 131 21.91 13.22 5.93
N GLN A 132 22.99 13.11 5.22
CA GLN A 132 24.25 13.76 5.61
C GLN A 132 24.13 15.28 5.64
N ARG A 133 23.47 15.85 4.65
CA ARG A 133 23.18 17.29 4.63
C ARG A 133 22.30 17.69 5.80
N SER A 134 21.25 16.89 6.07
CA SER A 134 20.34 17.16 7.18
C SER A 134 21.06 17.18 8.54
N LEU A 135 22.03 16.29 8.73
CA LEU A 135 22.85 16.25 9.94
C LEU A 135 23.73 17.49 10.09
N LEU A 136 24.28 17.99 8.98
CA LEU A 136 25.12 19.20 8.98
C LEU A 136 24.32 20.47 9.23
N GLU A 137 23.06 20.49 8.85
CA GLU A 137 22.16 21.62 9.07
C GLU A 137 21.56 21.64 10.49
N ARG A 138 21.60 20.52 11.20
CA ARG A 138 21.15 20.45 12.59
C ARG A 138 22.28 20.89 13.52
N ARG A 139 22.07 22.05 14.09
CA ARG A 139 22.93 22.52 15.16
C ARG A 139 22.21 22.40 16.49
#